data_bb4ad116fadc68b30c40dc9dcb95a4d0
#
_entry.id   bb4ad116fadc68b30c40dc9dcb95a4d0
#
_cell.length_a   1.000
_cell.length_b   1.000
_cell.length_c   1.000
_cell.angle_alpha   90.00
_cell.angle_beta   90.00
_cell.angle_gamma   90.00
#
_symmetry.space_group_name_H-M   'P 1'
#
loop_
_entity.id
_entity.type
_entity.pdbx_description
1 polymer ?
#
loop_
_entity_poly.entity_id
_entity_poly.type
_entity_poly.pdbx_seq_one_letter_code
_entity_poly.pdbx_strand_id
1 'polypeptide(L)'
;MDIAPYKKPEYFRNRELSWVSFDERVLNEARDKSIPLFERLKFISITSSNLDEFYMVRVASLKDQGHANYTKKDLSGMDAKEQLAGISKRTHELVQLQYNTYNRSAVPSLEHVGLTIISEHEKLTKEQAEYVDSYFEENIYPVLTPMAMDSARPFPLIRNKTLNIGALVQKKEDSLLSRAEDKKEKKGKEKEKEKELEFATVQVPSVLPRFILLPQDEKTGQRYVILLEEIIERNIGKLFLCYDVVCAHPYRVMRYAD
;
A
#
# COMPACT_ATOMS: atom_id res chain seq x y z
N MET A 1 -13.15 -29.50 -41.76
CA MET A 1 -11.84 -29.68 -41.16
C MET A 1 -12.05 -30.26 -39.76
N ASP A 2 -11.58 -31.47 -39.47
CA ASP A 2 -11.73 -32.03 -38.15
C ASP A 2 -10.78 -31.34 -37.18
N ILE A 3 -11.33 -30.65 -36.17
CA ILE A 3 -10.55 -29.94 -35.14
C ILE A 3 -10.31 -30.75 -33.87
N ALA A 4 -10.82 -31.98 -33.82
CA ALA A 4 -10.66 -32.88 -32.65
C ALA A 4 -9.21 -33.11 -32.24
N PRO A 5 -8.23 -33.28 -33.16
CA PRO A 5 -6.83 -33.45 -32.81
C PRO A 5 -6.21 -32.29 -32.08
N TYR A 6 -6.75 -31.04 -32.25
CA TYR A 6 -6.21 -29.80 -31.66
C TYR A 6 -6.87 -29.45 -30.32
N LYS A 7 -7.78 -30.26 -29.79
CA LYS A 7 -8.46 -30.04 -28.52
C LYS A 7 -7.71 -30.59 -27.31
N LYS A 8 -6.45 -30.94 -27.45
CA LYS A 8 -5.64 -31.42 -26.36
C LYS A 8 -5.12 -30.26 -25.50
N PRO A 9 -5.09 -30.37 -24.15
CA PRO A 9 -4.63 -29.33 -23.25
C PRO A 9 -3.24 -28.77 -23.57
N GLU A 10 -2.35 -29.60 -24.10
CA GLU A 10 -0.97 -29.23 -24.49
C GLU A 10 -0.89 -28.13 -25.56
N TYR A 11 -1.96 -27.90 -26.32
CA TYR A 11 -2.05 -26.85 -27.34
C TYR A 11 -2.56 -25.51 -26.81
N PHE A 12 -3.02 -25.49 -25.54
CA PHE A 12 -3.59 -24.29 -24.93
C PHE A 12 -2.69 -23.75 -23.82
N ARG A 13 -2.54 -22.45 -23.77
CA ARG A 13 -1.98 -21.76 -22.62
C ARG A 13 -3.12 -21.38 -21.68
N ASN A 14 -2.89 -21.47 -20.38
CA ASN A 14 -3.82 -20.95 -19.41
C ASN A 14 -3.98 -19.43 -19.63
N ARG A 15 -5.22 -18.97 -19.66
CA ARG A 15 -5.60 -17.61 -19.96
C ARG A 15 -5.03 -16.62 -18.94
N GLU A 16 -5.13 -16.95 -17.67
CA GLU A 16 -4.73 -16.05 -16.59
C GLU A 16 -3.21 -15.95 -16.47
N LEU A 17 -2.49 -17.04 -16.69
CA LEU A 17 -1.01 -17.00 -16.76
C LEU A 17 -0.51 -16.26 -18.02
N SER A 18 -1.25 -16.35 -19.12
CA SER A 18 -0.96 -15.57 -20.33
C SER A 18 -1.16 -14.08 -20.09
N TRP A 19 -2.16 -13.71 -19.27
CA TRP A 19 -2.41 -12.34 -18.88
C TRP A 19 -1.25 -11.77 -18.04
N VAL A 20 -0.73 -12.52 -17.05
CA VAL A 20 0.46 -12.11 -16.29
C VAL A 20 1.67 -11.91 -17.20
N SER A 21 1.84 -12.77 -18.21
CA SER A 21 2.92 -12.62 -19.21
C SER A 21 2.71 -11.39 -20.12
N PHE A 22 1.47 -10.99 -20.37
CA PHE A 22 1.18 -9.72 -21.06
C PHE A 22 1.60 -8.52 -20.19
N ASP A 23 1.25 -8.51 -18.91
CA ASP A 23 1.59 -7.42 -18.01
C ASP A 23 3.11 -7.31 -17.77
N GLU A 24 3.84 -8.44 -17.78
CA GLU A 24 5.31 -8.44 -17.81
C GLU A 24 5.87 -7.71 -19.05
N ARG A 25 5.23 -7.85 -20.21
CA ARG A 25 5.64 -7.08 -21.42
C ARG A 25 5.39 -5.60 -21.26
N VAL A 26 4.29 -5.19 -20.60
CA VAL A 26 4.02 -3.79 -20.26
C VAL A 26 5.15 -3.25 -19.36
N LEU A 27 5.55 -4.02 -18.34
CA LEU A 27 6.67 -3.63 -17.48
C LEU A 27 8.01 -3.55 -18.24
N ASN A 28 8.22 -4.37 -19.26
CA ASN A 28 9.46 -4.33 -20.06
C ASN A 28 9.64 -3.01 -20.80
N GLU A 29 8.57 -2.30 -21.19
CA GLU A 29 8.64 -0.94 -21.72
C GLU A 29 9.27 0.03 -20.70
N ALA A 30 8.96 -0.13 -19.40
CA ALA A 30 9.59 0.66 -18.34
C ALA A 30 11.09 0.39 -18.18
N ARG A 31 11.56 -0.76 -18.62
CA ARG A 31 12.96 -1.21 -18.53
C ARG A 31 13.81 -0.80 -19.73
N ASP A 32 13.17 -0.44 -20.83
CA ASP A 32 13.85 0.06 -22.03
C ASP A 32 14.32 1.51 -21.79
N LYS A 33 15.63 1.71 -21.79
CA LYS A 33 16.26 3.01 -21.57
C LYS A 33 16.10 3.96 -22.76
N SER A 34 15.68 3.48 -23.91
CA SER A 34 15.40 4.33 -25.09
C SER A 34 14.08 5.11 -24.93
N ILE A 35 13.20 4.65 -24.02
CA ILE A 35 11.93 5.31 -23.70
C ILE A 35 12.19 6.46 -22.71
N PRO A 36 11.55 7.65 -22.90
CA PRO A 36 11.68 8.78 -21.99
C PRO A 36 11.32 8.42 -20.55
N LEU A 37 12.06 8.96 -19.56
CA LEU A 37 11.97 8.58 -18.15
C LEU A 37 10.54 8.63 -17.60
N PHE A 38 9.79 9.69 -17.87
CA PHE A 38 8.41 9.81 -17.36
C PHE A 38 7.43 8.84 -18.02
N GLU A 39 7.66 8.46 -19.26
CA GLU A 39 6.90 7.38 -19.92
C GLU A 39 7.21 6.02 -19.27
N ARG A 40 8.46 5.77 -18.92
CA ARG A 40 8.85 4.56 -18.18
C ARG A 40 8.15 4.48 -16.81
N LEU A 41 8.04 5.59 -16.09
CA LEU A 41 7.27 5.66 -14.83
C LEU A 41 5.77 5.36 -15.04
N LYS A 42 5.19 5.84 -16.15
CA LYS A 42 3.81 5.50 -16.52
C LYS A 42 3.64 4.00 -16.74
N PHE A 43 4.55 3.33 -17.43
CA PHE A 43 4.47 1.88 -17.62
C PHE A 43 4.56 1.10 -16.30
N ILE A 44 5.39 1.54 -15.34
CA ILE A 44 5.40 0.96 -13.99
C ILE A 44 4.02 1.13 -13.31
N SER A 45 3.41 2.30 -13.42
CA SER A 45 2.09 2.59 -12.87
C SER A 45 0.98 1.78 -13.55
N ILE A 46 1.03 1.63 -14.88
CA ILE A 46 0.08 0.82 -15.65
C ILE A 46 0.16 -0.64 -15.21
N THR A 47 1.36 -1.20 -15.05
CA THR A 47 1.55 -2.56 -14.52
C THR A 47 0.88 -2.74 -13.15
N SER A 48 1.06 -1.78 -12.23
CA SER A 48 0.38 -1.84 -10.92
C SER A 48 -1.14 -1.79 -11.02
N SER A 49 -1.66 -0.90 -11.87
CA SER A 49 -3.10 -0.76 -12.07
C SER A 49 -3.73 -2.02 -12.69
N ASN A 50 -3.04 -2.60 -13.64
CA ASN A 50 -3.43 -3.84 -14.29
C ASN A 50 -3.48 -5.00 -13.29
N LEU A 51 -2.46 -5.14 -12.42
CA LEU A 51 -2.44 -6.14 -11.36
C LEU A 51 -3.59 -5.95 -10.36
N ASP A 52 -3.88 -4.72 -9.96
CA ASP A 52 -5.02 -4.43 -9.08
C ASP A 52 -6.32 -4.97 -9.68
N GLU A 53 -6.62 -4.64 -10.95
CA GLU A 53 -7.83 -5.09 -11.63
C GLU A 53 -7.85 -6.61 -11.81
N PHE A 54 -6.73 -7.20 -12.20
CA PHE A 54 -6.58 -8.64 -12.34
C PHE A 54 -6.91 -9.38 -11.05
N TYR A 55 -6.38 -8.92 -9.91
CA TYR A 55 -6.65 -9.51 -8.61
C TYR A 55 -8.09 -9.32 -8.15
N MET A 56 -8.65 -8.13 -8.35
CA MET A 56 -10.02 -7.81 -7.93
C MET A 56 -11.09 -8.56 -8.72
N VAL A 57 -10.81 -8.94 -9.97
CA VAL A 57 -11.80 -9.57 -10.86
C VAL A 57 -11.45 -11.04 -11.10
N ARG A 58 -10.28 -11.30 -11.68
CA ARG A 58 -9.93 -12.67 -12.15
C ARG A 58 -9.50 -13.59 -11.03
N VAL A 59 -8.57 -13.13 -10.19
CA VAL A 59 -8.07 -13.93 -9.06
C VAL A 59 -9.17 -14.13 -8.04
N ALA A 60 -10.01 -13.13 -7.79
CA ALA A 60 -11.15 -13.23 -6.90
C ALA A 60 -12.11 -14.33 -7.37
N SER A 61 -12.51 -14.32 -8.65
CA SER A 61 -13.37 -15.36 -9.23
C SER A 61 -12.77 -16.77 -9.14
N LEU A 62 -11.44 -16.92 -9.35
CA LEU A 62 -10.76 -18.21 -9.16
C LEU A 62 -10.75 -18.65 -7.69
N LYS A 63 -10.62 -17.73 -6.74
CA LYS A 63 -10.73 -18.05 -5.30
C LYS A 63 -12.10 -18.56 -4.94
N ASP A 64 -13.18 -17.95 -5.46
CA ASP A 64 -14.55 -18.41 -5.24
C ASP A 64 -14.76 -19.82 -5.80
N GLN A 65 -14.24 -20.11 -7.00
CA GLN A 65 -14.25 -21.47 -7.55
C GLN A 65 -13.48 -22.45 -6.66
N GLY A 66 -12.33 -22.04 -6.12
CA GLY A 66 -11.55 -22.83 -5.18
C GLY A 66 -12.29 -23.12 -3.88
N HIS A 67 -12.99 -22.12 -3.30
CA HIS A 67 -13.80 -22.29 -2.10
C HIS A 67 -15.03 -23.18 -2.35
N ALA A 68 -15.63 -23.09 -3.52
CA ALA A 68 -16.74 -23.97 -3.94
C ALA A 68 -16.30 -25.39 -4.30
N ASN A 69 -14.99 -25.72 -4.17
CA ASN A 69 -14.41 -26.98 -4.61
C ASN A 69 -14.74 -27.35 -6.05
N TYR A 70 -14.75 -26.36 -6.94
CA TYR A 70 -15.00 -26.56 -8.35
C TYR A 70 -13.79 -27.20 -9.01
N THR A 71 -13.95 -28.43 -9.50
CA THR A 71 -12.86 -29.27 -10.01
C THR A 71 -12.74 -29.31 -11.54
N LYS A 72 -13.64 -28.61 -12.26
CA LYS A 72 -13.59 -28.60 -13.73
C LYS A 72 -12.31 -27.90 -14.18
N LYS A 73 -11.56 -28.59 -15.03
CA LYS A 73 -10.34 -28.05 -15.65
C LYS A 73 -10.68 -27.11 -16.81
N ASP A 74 -9.83 -26.11 -16.99
CA ASP A 74 -9.89 -25.22 -18.16
C ASP A 74 -9.33 -25.94 -19.41
N LEU A 75 -9.26 -25.20 -20.54
CA LEU A 75 -8.74 -25.76 -21.78
C LEU A 75 -7.26 -26.16 -21.71
N SER A 76 -6.49 -25.54 -20.83
CA SER A 76 -5.08 -25.89 -20.59
C SER A 76 -4.89 -27.07 -19.63
N GLY A 77 -5.98 -27.62 -19.11
CA GLY A 77 -5.97 -28.77 -18.19
C GLY A 77 -5.74 -28.40 -16.73
N MET A 78 -5.77 -27.13 -16.36
CA MET A 78 -5.58 -26.64 -14.99
C MET A 78 -6.90 -26.44 -14.26
N ASP A 79 -7.00 -26.88 -13.01
CA ASP A 79 -8.09 -26.53 -12.12
C ASP A 79 -7.84 -25.14 -11.44
N ALA A 80 -8.82 -24.65 -10.67
CA ALA A 80 -8.73 -23.33 -10.05
C ALA A 80 -7.55 -23.22 -9.06
N LYS A 81 -7.22 -24.29 -8.34
CA LYS A 81 -6.12 -24.29 -7.36
C LYS A 81 -4.76 -24.26 -8.05
N GLU A 82 -4.61 -25.05 -9.13
CA GLU A 82 -3.41 -25.09 -9.96
C GLU A 82 -3.18 -23.71 -10.62
N GLN A 83 -4.24 -23.07 -11.12
CA GLN A 83 -4.18 -21.71 -11.67
C GLN A 83 -3.75 -20.69 -10.61
N LEU A 84 -4.37 -20.68 -9.42
CA LEU A 84 -4.01 -19.78 -8.33
C LEU A 84 -2.55 -19.93 -7.88
N ALA A 85 -2.06 -21.16 -7.78
CA ALA A 85 -0.65 -21.42 -7.45
C ALA A 85 0.30 -20.86 -8.52
N GLY A 86 -0.01 -21.09 -9.80
CA GLY A 86 0.75 -20.55 -10.92
C GLY A 86 0.74 -19.01 -10.97
N ILE A 87 -0.43 -18.41 -10.78
CA ILE A 87 -0.60 -16.96 -10.71
C ILE A 87 0.23 -16.38 -9.56
N SER A 88 0.11 -16.95 -8.35
CA SER A 88 0.86 -16.48 -7.17
C SER A 88 2.36 -16.44 -7.45
N LYS A 89 2.92 -17.52 -7.99
CA LYS A 89 4.34 -17.57 -8.34
C LYS A 89 4.73 -16.49 -9.34
N ARG A 90 4.02 -16.42 -10.47
CA ARG A 90 4.35 -15.47 -11.54
C ARG A 90 4.16 -14.01 -11.15
N THR A 91 3.16 -13.70 -10.34
CA THR A 91 2.95 -12.32 -9.88
C THR A 91 4.00 -11.89 -8.86
N HIS A 92 4.49 -12.78 -7.98
CA HIS A 92 5.61 -12.44 -7.10
C HIS A 92 6.88 -12.12 -7.92
N GLU A 93 7.17 -12.90 -8.96
CA GLU A 93 8.29 -12.64 -9.87
C GLU A 93 8.13 -11.27 -10.58
N LEU A 94 6.93 -10.96 -11.09
CA LEU A 94 6.62 -9.70 -11.76
C LEU A 94 6.75 -8.50 -10.83
N VAL A 95 6.18 -8.58 -9.61
CA VAL A 95 6.25 -7.52 -8.60
C VAL A 95 7.70 -7.28 -8.16
N GLN A 96 8.48 -8.33 -7.96
CA GLN A 96 9.91 -8.18 -7.64
C GLN A 96 10.67 -7.47 -8.78
N LEU A 97 10.35 -7.80 -10.03
CA LEU A 97 10.93 -7.13 -11.19
C LEU A 97 10.50 -5.67 -11.27
N GLN A 98 9.23 -5.36 -10.98
CA GLN A 98 8.68 -4.02 -10.95
C GLN A 98 9.37 -3.13 -9.91
N TYR A 99 9.50 -3.61 -8.66
CA TYR A 99 10.21 -2.88 -7.59
C TYR A 99 11.69 -2.70 -7.90
N ASN A 100 12.34 -3.71 -8.47
CA ASN A 100 13.73 -3.57 -8.92
C ASN A 100 13.87 -2.50 -10.02
N THR A 101 12.93 -2.45 -10.96
CA THR A 101 12.91 -1.44 -12.04
C THR A 101 12.69 -0.04 -11.46
N TYR A 102 11.77 0.12 -10.53
CA TYR A 102 11.50 1.38 -9.84
C TYR A 102 12.70 1.84 -9.01
N ASN A 103 13.13 1.04 -8.04
CA ASN A 103 14.14 1.45 -7.04
C ASN A 103 15.55 1.58 -7.62
N ARG A 104 15.93 0.70 -8.57
CA ARG A 104 17.31 0.65 -9.08
C ARG A 104 17.50 1.36 -10.41
N SER A 105 16.44 1.75 -11.08
CA SER A 105 16.54 2.43 -12.37
C SER A 105 15.75 3.73 -12.41
N ALA A 106 14.45 3.73 -12.13
CA ALA A 106 13.62 4.92 -12.29
C ALA A 106 13.95 6.00 -11.25
N VAL A 107 14.00 5.65 -9.96
CA VAL A 107 14.31 6.61 -8.88
C VAL A 107 15.69 7.26 -9.04
N PRO A 108 16.80 6.52 -9.26
CA PRO A 108 18.08 7.15 -9.50
C PRO A 108 18.10 8.03 -10.77
N SER A 109 17.33 7.66 -11.80
CA SER A 109 17.22 8.50 -13.02
C SER A 109 16.47 9.80 -12.76
N LEU A 110 15.48 9.82 -11.84
CA LEU A 110 14.81 11.06 -11.41
C LEU A 110 15.80 12.00 -10.70
N GLU A 111 16.62 11.48 -9.82
CA GLU A 111 17.65 12.28 -9.13
C GLU A 111 18.63 12.93 -10.11
N HIS A 112 19.04 12.20 -11.15
CA HIS A 112 19.91 12.73 -12.20
C HIS A 112 19.30 13.87 -13.01
N VAL A 113 17.97 13.92 -13.14
CA VAL A 113 17.27 15.01 -13.83
C VAL A 113 16.80 16.11 -12.88
N GLY A 114 17.29 16.11 -11.63
CA GLY A 114 17.05 17.17 -10.67
C GLY A 114 15.75 17.02 -9.85
N LEU A 115 15.19 15.82 -9.74
CA LEU A 115 14.00 15.53 -8.93
C LEU A 115 14.29 14.41 -7.94
N THR A 116 14.27 14.70 -6.64
CA THR A 116 14.44 13.74 -5.56
C THR A 116 13.11 13.48 -4.85
N ILE A 117 12.72 12.21 -4.74
CA ILE A 117 11.58 11.78 -3.94
C ILE A 117 12.09 11.39 -2.56
N ILE A 118 11.63 12.10 -1.52
CA ILE A 118 11.90 11.73 -0.13
C ILE A 118 10.88 10.67 0.28
N SER A 119 11.36 9.44 0.44
CA SER A 119 10.55 8.26 0.79
C SER A 119 10.56 7.94 2.28
N GLU A 120 11.35 8.66 3.08
CA GLU A 120 11.51 8.48 4.52
C GLU A 120 11.60 9.88 5.15
N HIS A 121 10.65 10.24 5.99
CA HIS A 121 10.58 11.57 6.58
C HIS A 121 11.74 11.88 7.54
N GLU A 122 12.48 10.87 8.01
CA GLU A 122 13.69 11.03 8.81
C GLU A 122 14.86 11.64 8.01
N LYS A 123 14.80 11.56 6.69
CA LYS A 123 15.82 12.11 5.78
C LYS A 123 15.63 13.60 5.46
N LEU A 124 14.56 14.22 5.96
CA LEU A 124 14.30 15.65 5.80
C LEU A 124 15.39 16.47 6.47
N THR A 125 15.83 17.54 5.79
CA THR A 125 16.62 18.61 6.45
C THR A 125 15.75 19.32 7.48
N LYS A 126 16.38 20.09 8.38
CA LYS A 126 15.66 20.86 9.40
C LYS A 126 14.65 21.83 8.78
N GLU A 127 15.03 22.54 7.73
CA GLU A 127 14.18 23.49 7.02
C GLU A 127 13.01 22.81 6.33
N GLN A 128 13.26 21.66 5.66
CA GLN A 128 12.21 20.85 5.06
C GLN A 128 11.25 20.28 6.10
N ALA A 129 11.76 19.86 7.26
CA ALA A 129 10.96 19.35 8.35
C ALA A 129 10.04 20.43 8.93
N GLU A 130 10.56 21.64 9.17
CA GLU A 130 9.77 22.78 9.63
C GLU A 130 8.65 23.13 8.63
N TYR A 131 8.95 23.13 7.34
CA TYR A 131 7.96 23.35 6.29
C TYR A 131 6.87 22.27 6.30
N VAL A 132 7.27 21.00 6.36
CA VAL A 132 6.34 19.86 6.38
C VAL A 132 5.44 19.88 7.60
N ASP A 133 5.99 20.23 8.77
CA ASP A 133 5.22 20.31 10.02
C ASP A 133 4.20 21.47 9.98
N SER A 134 4.56 22.64 9.42
CA SER A 134 3.60 23.73 9.19
C SER A 134 2.53 23.34 8.17
N TYR A 135 2.93 22.72 7.07
CA TYR A 135 2.01 22.26 6.04
C TYR A 135 1.01 21.23 6.60
N PHE A 136 1.47 20.35 7.49
CA PHE A 136 0.60 19.39 8.17
C PHE A 136 -0.47 20.10 8.99
N GLU A 137 -0.09 21.07 9.85
CA GLU A 137 -1.03 21.77 10.72
C GLU A 137 -2.07 22.58 9.94
N GLU A 138 -1.64 23.25 8.89
CA GLU A 138 -2.49 24.19 8.14
C GLU A 138 -3.41 23.49 7.13
N ASN A 139 -2.93 22.42 6.47
CA ASN A 139 -3.60 21.86 5.31
C ASN A 139 -4.07 20.40 5.52
N ILE A 140 -3.32 19.59 6.28
CA ILE A 140 -3.59 18.16 6.39
C ILE A 140 -4.43 17.86 7.64
N TYR A 141 -4.00 18.33 8.80
CA TYR A 141 -4.66 18.04 10.07
C TYR A 141 -6.17 18.34 10.08
N PRO A 142 -6.68 19.46 9.52
CA PRO A 142 -8.11 19.77 9.53
C PRO A 142 -9.00 18.80 8.75
N VAL A 143 -8.43 18.05 7.81
CA VAL A 143 -9.19 17.11 6.95
C VAL A 143 -9.02 15.64 7.35
N LEU A 144 -8.18 15.34 8.36
CA LEU A 144 -7.96 13.99 8.83
C LEU A 144 -9.06 13.55 9.80
N THR A 145 -9.43 12.26 9.69
CA THR A 145 -10.38 11.62 10.60
C THR A 145 -9.73 10.37 11.20
N PRO A 146 -8.96 10.51 12.29
CA PRO A 146 -8.33 9.37 12.94
C PRO A 146 -9.36 8.50 13.66
N MET A 147 -9.15 7.18 13.63
CA MET A 147 -9.97 6.18 14.30
C MET A 147 -9.05 5.31 15.15
N ALA A 148 -9.28 5.31 16.47
CA ALA A 148 -8.67 4.34 17.39
C ALA A 148 -9.67 3.21 17.66
N MET A 149 -9.16 2.01 17.74
CA MET A 149 -9.95 0.80 17.99
C MET A 149 -9.71 0.33 19.43
N ASP A 150 -10.79 0.11 20.12
CA ASP A 150 -10.81 -0.52 21.42
C ASP A 150 -11.62 -1.83 21.36
N SER A 151 -11.61 -2.61 22.44
CA SER A 151 -12.36 -3.86 22.53
C SER A 151 -13.87 -3.72 22.33
N ALA A 152 -14.40 -2.49 22.42
CA ALA A 152 -15.83 -2.19 22.28
C ALA A 152 -16.21 -1.76 20.86
N ARG A 153 -15.24 -1.48 19.99
CA ARG A 153 -15.47 -1.00 18.62
C ARG A 153 -15.00 -2.02 17.60
N PRO A 154 -15.89 -2.43 16.66
CA PRO A 154 -15.48 -3.33 15.59
C PRO A 154 -14.44 -2.68 14.68
N PHE A 155 -13.65 -3.50 14.00
CA PHE A 155 -12.68 -3.03 13.00
C PHE A 155 -13.40 -2.19 11.94
N PRO A 156 -12.91 -0.97 11.64
CA PRO A 156 -13.56 -0.09 10.65
C PRO A 156 -13.53 -0.70 9.26
N LEU A 157 -14.59 -0.46 8.51
CA LEU A 157 -14.64 -0.87 7.11
C LEU A 157 -13.68 0.00 6.28
N ILE A 158 -12.52 -0.53 6.01
CA ILE A 158 -11.54 0.14 5.13
C ILE A 158 -12.07 0.07 3.68
N ARG A 159 -12.14 1.20 3.01
CA ARG A 159 -12.59 1.27 1.62
C ARG A 159 -11.60 0.59 0.68
N ASN A 160 -12.11 -0.01 -0.39
CA ASN A 160 -11.28 -0.64 -1.42
C ASN A 160 -10.29 0.35 -2.02
N LYS A 161 -9.03 -0.05 -2.14
CA LYS A 161 -7.90 0.72 -2.71
C LYS A 161 -7.55 2.04 -2.00
N THR A 162 -8.20 2.41 -0.91
CA THR A 162 -7.79 3.62 -0.19
C THR A 162 -6.45 3.41 0.52
N LEU A 163 -5.60 4.44 0.47
CA LEU A 163 -4.38 4.47 1.25
C LEU A 163 -4.70 4.93 2.67
N ASN A 164 -4.18 4.23 3.66
CA ASN A 164 -4.39 4.51 5.08
C ASN A 164 -3.05 4.39 5.81
N ILE A 165 -2.91 5.08 6.93
CA ILE A 165 -1.83 4.86 7.89
C ILE A 165 -2.41 4.04 9.04
N GLY A 166 -1.83 2.88 9.30
CA GLY A 166 -2.09 2.06 10.48
C GLY A 166 -1.04 2.36 11.53
N ALA A 167 -1.45 2.51 12.78
CA ALA A 167 -0.56 2.73 13.91
C ALA A 167 -0.86 1.74 15.03
N LEU A 168 0.18 1.24 15.67
CA LEU A 168 0.08 0.60 16.98
C LEU A 168 0.28 1.67 18.04
N VAL A 169 -0.68 1.80 18.91
CA VAL A 169 -0.72 2.85 19.93
C VAL A 169 -0.88 2.23 21.32
N GLN A 170 -0.37 2.91 22.33
CA GLN A 170 -0.43 2.50 23.73
C GLN A 170 -0.96 3.66 24.57
N LYS A 171 -1.93 3.41 25.45
CA LYS A 171 -2.47 4.46 26.33
C LYS A 171 -1.39 5.04 27.22
N LYS A 172 -1.35 6.38 27.31
CA LYS A 172 -0.46 7.11 28.24
C LYS A 172 -0.96 6.88 29.66
N GLU A 173 -0.07 6.63 30.61
CA GLU A 173 -0.40 6.38 32.03
C GLU A 173 -1.11 7.58 32.70
N ASP A 174 -0.76 8.80 32.30
CA ASP A 174 -1.36 10.05 32.82
C ASP A 174 -2.62 10.52 32.07
N SER A 175 -3.15 9.72 31.14
CA SER A 175 -4.34 10.12 30.38
C SER A 175 -5.59 10.09 31.27
N LEU A 176 -6.55 10.96 30.97
CA LEU A 176 -7.84 10.96 31.67
C LEU A 176 -8.60 9.64 31.50
N LEU A 177 -8.30 8.88 30.44
CA LEU A 177 -8.87 7.58 30.14
C LEU A 177 -8.33 6.51 31.10
N SER A 178 -7.01 6.49 31.39
CA SER A 178 -6.40 5.57 32.36
C SER A 178 -6.94 5.83 33.76
N ARG A 179 -7.10 7.11 34.16
CA ARG A 179 -7.70 7.48 35.45
C ARG A 179 -9.18 7.06 35.63
N ALA A 180 -9.93 6.95 34.52
CA ALA A 180 -11.31 6.52 34.56
C ALA A 180 -11.44 4.98 34.74
N GLU A 181 -10.52 4.22 34.15
CA GLU A 181 -10.46 2.76 34.28
C GLU A 181 -9.94 2.31 35.65
N ASP A 182 -8.90 2.96 36.18
CA ASP A 182 -8.36 2.70 37.51
C ASP A 182 -9.37 2.91 38.64
N LYS A 183 -10.36 3.81 38.45
CA LYS A 183 -11.47 3.97 39.40
C LYS A 183 -12.46 2.80 39.40
N LYS A 184 -12.59 2.06 38.31
CA LYS A 184 -13.44 0.87 38.20
C LYS A 184 -12.77 -0.39 38.73
N GLU A 185 -11.44 -0.49 38.68
CA GLU A 185 -10.68 -1.71 39.01
C GLU A 185 -10.12 -1.78 40.45
N LYS A 186 -10.17 -0.72 41.26
CA LYS A 186 -9.70 -0.71 42.65
C LYS A 186 -10.37 -1.74 43.58
N LYS A 187 -11.07 -2.74 43.05
CA LYS A 187 -11.68 -3.87 43.80
C LYS A 187 -11.09 -5.25 43.52
N GLY A 188 -9.95 -5.38 42.89
CA GLY A 188 -9.37 -6.71 42.68
C GLY A 188 -7.96 -6.71 42.14
N LYS A 189 -7.00 -7.08 42.98
CA LYS A 189 -5.61 -7.58 42.70
C LYS A 189 -4.74 -6.77 41.75
N GLU A 190 -3.65 -6.22 42.27
CA GLU A 190 -2.44 -5.84 41.53
C GLU A 190 -1.93 -7.00 40.66
N LYS A 191 -2.34 -7.01 39.42
CA LYS A 191 -1.59 -7.66 38.34
C LYS A 191 -0.86 -6.55 37.61
N GLU A 192 0.47 -6.70 37.39
CA GLU A 192 1.18 -5.94 36.38
C GLU A 192 0.36 -6.02 35.09
N LYS A 193 -0.31 -4.92 34.72
CA LYS A 193 -1.02 -4.84 33.44
C LYS A 193 0.04 -4.80 32.37
N GLU A 194 0.20 -5.86 31.60
CA GLU A 194 0.84 -5.77 30.31
C GLU A 194 0.15 -4.63 29.54
N LYS A 195 0.93 -3.62 29.16
CA LYS A 195 0.42 -2.47 28.43
C LYS A 195 -0.15 -2.96 27.11
N GLU A 196 -1.46 -2.95 27.01
CA GLU A 196 -2.19 -3.45 25.84
C GLU A 196 -1.97 -2.51 24.66
N LEU A 197 -1.53 -3.08 23.53
CA LEU A 197 -1.38 -2.37 22.27
C LEU A 197 -2.73 -2.31 21.56
N GLU A 198 -3.14 -1.13 21.17
CA GLU A 198 -4.35 -0.88 20.39
C GLU A 198 -3.98 -0.52 18.93
N PHE A 199 -4.86 -0.87 18.01
CA PHE A 199 -4.70 -0.48 16.62
C PHE A 199 -5.45 0.82 16.36
N ALA A 200 -4.79 1.75 15.70
CA ALA A 200 -5.38 2.99 15.23
C ALA A 200 -5.16 3.15 13.73
N THR A 201 -6.04 3.85 13.06
CA THR A 201 -5.90 4.09 11.62
C THR A 201 -6.41 5.48 11.24
N VAL A 202 -5.84 6.02 10.19
CA VAL A 202 -6.29 7.24 9.53
C VAL A 202 -6.20 7.09 8.03
N GLN A 203 -7.25 7.48 7.31
CA GLN A 203 -7.22 7.47 5.86
C GLN A 203 -6.42 8.65 5.34
N VAL A 204 -5.52 8.39 4.37
CA VAL A 204 -4.84 9.45 3.61
C VAL A 204 -5.87 10.15 2.71
N PRO A 205 -6.09 11.46 2.86
CA PRO A 205 -7.16 12.16 2.17
C PRO A 205 -6.86 12.31 0.68
N SER A 206 -7.77 11.85 -0.17
CA SER A 206 -7.65 11.97 -1.63
C SER A 206 -7.95 13.36 -2.19
N VAL A 207 -8.46 14.26 -1.37
CA VAL A 207 -8.73 15.67 -1.74
C VAL A 207 -7.48 16.52 -1.75
N LEU A 208 -6.39 16.06 -1.11
CA LEU A 208 -5.10 16.73 -1.11
C LEU A 208 -4.18 16.10 -2.17
N PRO A 209 -3.26 16.89 -2.74
CA PRO A 209 -2.24 16.37 -3.63
C PRO A 209 -1.35 15.35 -2.88
N ARG A 210 -1.04 14.22 -3.52
CA ARG A 210 -0.20 13.20 -2.90
C ARG A 210 1.28 13.57 -2.90
N PHE A 211 1.73 14.34 -3.90
CA PHE A 211 3.10 14.83 -4.02
C PHE A 211 3.16 16.27 -3.53
N ILE A 212 3.89 16.49 -2.44
CA ILE A 212 4.11 17.82 -1.88
C ILE A 212 5.51 18.28 -2.25
N LEU A 213 5.58 19.42 -2.97
CA LEU A 213 6.84 20.04 -3.33
C LEU A 213 7.43 20.72 -2.10
N LEU A 214 8.66 20.40 -1.78
CA LEU A 214 9.41 21.03 -0.69
C LEU A 214 10.12 22.30 -1.15
N PRO A 215 10.54 23.18 -0.22
CA PRO A 215 11.38 24.31 -0.54
C PRO A 215 12.60 23.88 -1.37
N GLN A 216 12.84 24.61 -2.45
CA GLN A 216 13.94 24.31 -3.37
C GLN A 216 15.26 24.77 -2.77
N ASP A 217 16.29 23.95 -2.89
CA ASP A 217 17.66 24.38 -2.63
C ASP A 217 18.14 25.26 -3.80
N GLU A 218 18.17 26.57 -3.56
CA GLU A 218 18.58 27.56 -4.57
C GLU A 218 20.03 27.34 -5.10
N LYS A 219 20.89 26.69 -4.30
CA LYS A 219 22.29 26.46 -4.67
C LYS A 219 22.47 25.33 -5.66
N THR A 220 21.69 24.28 -5.53
CA THR A 220 21.81 23.07 -6.38
C THR A 220 20.79 23.02 -7.50
N GLY A 221 19.70 23.79 -7.41
CA GLY A 221 18.56 23.71 -8.32
C GLY A 221 17.76 22.40 -8.22
N GLN A 222 18.12 21.55 -7.28
CA GLN A 222 17.45 20.27 -7.03
C GLN A 222 16.05 20.50 -6.47
N ARG A 223 15.06 19.79 -7.00
CA ARG A 223 13.69 19.80 -6.51
C ARG A 223 13.45 18.58 -5.66
N TYR A 224 12.82 18.79 -4.51
CA TYR A 224 12.46 17.73 -3.58
C TYR A 224 10.96 17.61 -3.49
N VAL A 225 10.47 16.38 -3.47
CA VAL A 225 9.06 16.06 -3.22
C VAL A 225 8.97 15.03 -2.11
N ILE A 226 7.94 15.14 -1.28
CA ILE A 226 7.59 14.16 -0.27
C ILE A 226 6.17 13.67 -0.51
N LEU A 227 5.88 12.44 -0.13
CA LEU A 227 4.55 11.86 -0.24
C LEU A 227 3.68 12.31 0.94
N LEU A 228 2.39 12.49 0.68
CA LEU A 228 1.42 12.92 1.70
C LEU A 228 1.37 11.96 2.88
N GLU A 229 1.46 10.65 2.63
CA GLU A 229 1.53 9.62 3.66
C GLU A 229 2.73 9.75 4.59
N GLU A 230 3.90 10.14 4.09
CA GLU A 230 5.09 10.38 4.89
C GLU A 230 4.93 11.56 5.85
N ILE A 231 4.24 12.62 5.39
CA ILE A 231 3.92 13.79 6.22
C ILE A 231 2.97 13.40 7.35
N ILE A 232 1.97 12.57 7.06
CA ILE A 232 1.01 12.09 8.06
C ILE A 232 1.71 11.17 9.05
N GLU A 233 2.55 10.23 8.59
CA GLU A 233 3.30 9.30 9.43
C GLU A 233 4.23 10.05 10.39
N ARG A 234 4.95 11.05 9.91
CA ARG A 234 5.80 11.93 10.73
C ARG A 234 5.03 12.62 11.87
N ASN A 235 3.80 13.03 11.60
CA ASN A 235 2.97 13.78 12.53
C ASN A 235 1.89 12.93 13.22
N ILE A 236 1.94 11.62 13.08
CA ILE A 236 0.88 10.71 13.54
C ILE A 236 0.58 10.83 15.02
N GLY A 237 1.58 11.10 15.84
CA GLY A 237 1.43 11.31 17.29
C GLY A 237 0.53 12.49 17.65
N LYS A 238 0.39 13.48 16.79
CA LYS A 238 -0.51 14.63 17.01
C LYS A 238 -1.98 14.25 16.85
N LEU A 239 -2.28 13.14 16.16
CA LEU A 239 -3.64 12.63 15.98
C LEU A 239 -4.14 11.82 17.18
N PHE A 240 -3.24 11.24 17.97
CA PHE A 240 -3.56 10.34 19.07
C PHE A 240 -3.00 10.86 20.41
N LEU A 241 -3.49 12.03 20.86
CA LEU A 241 -2.93 12.79 21.99
C LEU A 241 -2.87 12.01 23.30
N CYS A 242 -3.84 11.08 23.54
CA CYS A 242 -3.88 10.26 24.75
C CYS A 242 -3.07 8.96 24.65
N TYR A 243 -2.33 8.78 23.55
CA TYR A 243 -1.58 7.57 23.29
C TYR A 243 -0.12 7.90 22.93
N ASP A 244 0.76 6.95 23.19
CA ASP A 244 2.09 6.88 22.61
C ASP A 244 2.03 6.00 21.37
N VAL A 245 2.57 6.49 20.26
CA VAL A 245 2.64 5.74 19.01
C VAL A 245 3.89 4.87 19.03
N VAL A 246 3.70 3.56 18.93
CA VAL A 246 4.79 2.58 18.91
C VAL A 246 5.39 2.43 17.52
N CYS A 247 4.53 2.32 16.52
CA CYS A 247 4.90 2.33 15.11
C CYS A 247 3.71 2.77 14.25
N ALA A 248 4.01 3.28 13.06
CA ALA A 248 3.00 3.64 12.08
C ALA A 248 3.51 3.32 10.68
N HIS A 249 2.64 2.81 9.80
CA HIS A 249 2.99 2.47 8.43
C HIS A 249 1.79 2.60 7.49
N PRO A 250 2.04 2.99 6.23
CA PRO A 250 1.00 3.02 5.23
C PRO A 250 0.53 1.60 4.86
N TYR A 251 -0.77 1.44 4.62
CA TYR A 251 -1.34 0.20 4.14
C TYR A 251 -2.51 0.45 3.20
N ARG A 252 -2.82 -0.53 2.39
CA ARG A 252 -3.95 -0.52 1.45
C ARG A 252 -4.62 -1.90 1.44
N VAL A 253 -5.93 -1.92 1.40
CA VAL A 253 -6.73 -3.14 1.28
C VAL A 253 -7.31 -3.21 -0.13
N MET A 254 -7.22 -4.38 -0.72
CA MET A 254 -7.83 -4.71 -2.00
C MET A 254 -8.94 -5.74 -1.77
N ARG A 255 -10.11 -5.49 -2.35
CA ARG A 255 -11.30 -6.34 -2.20
C ARG A 255 -11.82 -6.74 -3.56
N TYR A 256 -12.64 -7.79 -3.57
CA TYR A 256 -13.41 -8.18 -4.74
C TYR A 256 -14.19 -6.96 -5.27
N ALA A 257 -14.19 -6.80 -6.60
CA ALA A 257 -15.03 -5.80 -7.24
C ALA A 257 -16.40 -6.44 -7.48
N ASP A 258 -17.40 -5.99 -6.71
CA ASP A 258 -18.80 -6.34 -6.93
C ASP A 258 -19.33 -5.70 -8.21
#